data_855f4e2b17103d6a8740da24c16f9b4f
#
_entry.id   855f4e2b17103d6a8740da24c16f9b4f
#
_cell.length_a   1.000
_cell.length_b   1.000
_cell.length_c   1.000
_cell.angle_alpha   90.00
_cell.angle_beta   90.00
_cell.angle_gamma   90.00
#
_symmetry.space_group_name_H-M   'P 1'
#
loop_
_entity.id
_entity.type
_entity.pdbx_description
1 polymer ?
#
loop_
_entity_poly.entity_id
_entity_poly.type
_entity_poly.pdbx_seq_one_letter_code
_entity_poly.pdbx_strand_id
1 'polypeptide(L)'
;MNTKNLFFALLASMTALTATAQETYQDTKLIGNDLNGTARYVGMGGAMEALGADISTMTSNPAGTGFFSRTQVSVTGGLVWQNGVESHSVSGGHKTNASFDQIGIVAPLKINGKPCINVGFNYHKSRNFDQILTASGALSMASQNKLSAIKYDKVGEWGWNAIDANYQKILEKTDDQGKKYMDYYNGQAFDFGQYQHGYIGVYDFNISGAVSNSFYLGATVGIHDVNYRSSSTYFEQLEQNTNGASAERLKIDGTGVDIKVGAIFLPVDGSPFRVGLYINSPVFYDLKLRGDAGSGFVQYSGSNLSSNNSSAYIRNYCNYEYKIYTPWKFGVSLGHTVGSYLALGATYEYSDYGSIDNRVIDGTYYDPWNGSAYDTSSSDDVMNAHTERTLKGVHTLKLGAEFKPLPTLALRAGYNWVSAVFDENGFRDGSLESPGSGYATSTDYTNWKATNRFTLGLGFQASKNINLDLAYQYSHTNGDFYPFMSYYGDTNPDNNCIVRATKVSHDRNQVMATLSYRF
;
A
#
# COMPACT_ATOMS: atom_id res chain seq x y z
N MET A 1 42.21 12.87 -12.27
CA MET A 1 41.33 12.39 -11.22
C MET A 1 40.32 11.50 -11.92
N ASN A 2 40.23 10.22 -11.55
CA ASN A 2 39.45 9.24 -12.31
C ASN A 2 37.97 9.54 -12.12
N THR A 3 37.14 9.54 -13.16
CA THR A 3 35.70 9.85 -13.13
C THR A 3 34.93 9.01 -12.09
N LYS A 4 35.38 7.77 -11.82
CA LYS A 4 34.86 6.91 -10.75
C LYS A 4 35.08 7.51 -9.35
N ASN A 5 36.23 8.10 -9.08
CA ASN A 5 36.54 8.74 -7.80
C ASN A 5 35.77 10.07 -7.63
N LEU A 6 35.45 10.75 -8.74
CA LEU A 6 34.61 11.95 -8.72
C LEU A 6 33.16 11.59 -8.38
N PHE A 7 32.66 10.45 -8.89
CA PHE A 7 31.33 9.95 -8.61
C PHE A 7 31.18 9.50 -7.14
N PHE A 8 32.19 8.82 -6.59
CA PHE A 8 32.22 8.49 -5.16
C PHE A 8 32.39 9.72 -4.26
N ALA A 9 33.16 10.71 -4.68
CA ALA A 9 33.24 11.99 -3.99
C ALA A 9 31.92 12.77 -4.11
N LEU A 10 31.18 12.67 -5.20
CA LEU A 10 29.83 13.22 -5.35
C LEU A 10 28.82 12.45 -4.49
N LEU A 11 28.86 11.10 -4.45
CA LEU A 11 28.00 10.32 -3.54
C LEU A 11 28.34 10.60 -2.07
N ALA A 12 29.61 10.72 -1.72
CA ALA A 12 30.03 11.09 -0.37
C ALA A 12 29.73 12.56 -0.03
N SER A 13 29.67 13.45 -1.03
CA SER A 13 29.26 14.85 -0.86
C SER A 13 27.73 15.05 -0.92
N MET A 14 26.99 14.09 -1.50
CA MET A 14 25.52 14.04 -1.46
C MET A 14 24.98 13.74 -0.06
N THR A 15 25.81 13.35 0.91
CA THR A 15 25.38 13.28 2.33
C THR A 15 25.03 14.63 2.95
N ALA A 16 25.24 15.74 2.23
CA ALA A 16 24.83 17.09 2.63
C ALA A 16 23.71 17.67 1.77
N LEU A 17 23.31 17.00 0.66
CA LEU A 17 22.10 17.34 -0.05
C LEU A 17 20.98 16.45 0.51
N THR A 18 19.88 17.02 0.96
CA THR A 18 18.64 16.34 1.31
C THR A 18 18.09 15.65 0.06
N ALA A 19 18.72 14.54 -0.30
CA ALA A 19 18.32 13.74 -1.43
C ALA A 19 17.15 12.85 -1.05
N THR A 20 16.24 12.68 -1.92
CA THR A 20 14.88 12.18 -1.72
C THR A 20 14.70 10.94 -2.56
N ALA A 21 14.02 9.92 -2.07
CA ALA A 21 13.79 8.68 -2.77
C ALA A 21 12.39 8.13 -2.55
N GLN A 22 11.71 7.78 -3.61
CA GLN A 22 10.46 7.05 -3.66
C GLN A 22 10.52 6.12 -4.85
N GLU A 23 9.74 5.03 -4.82
CA GLU A 23 9.83 4.00 -5.84
C GLU A 23 8.42 3.44 -6.11
N THR A 24 8.07 3.29 -7.39
CA THR A 24 6.72 2.92 -7.87
C THR A 24 6.09 1.75 -7.10
N TYR A 25 6.84 0.65 -6.85
CA TYR A 25 6.33 -0.51 -6.11
C TYR A 25 6.15 -0.25 -4.61
N GLN A 26 6.95 0.65 -4.05
CA GLN A 26 6.80 1.08 -2.66
C GLN A 26 5.58 1.97 -2.50
N ASP A 27 5.34 2.87 -3.46
CA ASP A 27 4.23 3.82 -3.44
C ASP A 27 2.88 3.11 -3.53
N THR A 28 2.77 2.06 -4.37
CA THR A 28 1.53 1.27 -4.48
C THR A 28 1.09 0.65 -3.15
N LYS A 29 2.01 0.40 -2.22
CA LYS A 29 1.67 -0.09 -0.88
C LYS A 29 0.92 0.97 -0.07
N LEU A 30 1.22 2.25 -0.28
CA LEU A 30 0.66 3.38 0.48
C LEU A 30 -0.65 3.92 -0.09
N ILE A 31 -0.95 3.69 -1.37
CA ILE A 31 -2.07 4.30 -2.09
C ILE A 31 -3.35 3.48 -2.00
N GLY A 32 -3.24 2.16 -1.95
CA GLY A 32 -4.41 1.27 -1.91
C GLY A 32 -5.19 1.36 -0.60
N ASN A 33 -6.50 1.19 -0.68
CA ASN A 33 -7.37 1.09 0.48
C ASN A 33 -7.88 -0.34 0.67
N ASP A 34 -7.90 -0.80 1.91
CA ASP A 34 -8.59 -2.04 2.28
C ASP A 34 -10.09 -1.77 2.42
N LEU A 35 -10.90 -2.82 2.24
CA LEU A 35 -12.30 -2.76 2.63
C LEU A 35 -12.38 -2.86 4.16
N ASN A 36 -12.61 -1.73 4.82
CA ASN A 36 -12.65 -1.61 6.28
C ASN A 36 -13.66 -0.54 6.74
N GLY A 37 -14.00 -0.51 8.02
CA GLY A 37 -14.97 0.40 8.61
C GLY A 37 -15.87 -0.29 9.62
N THR A 38 -17.18 0.04 9.64
CA THR A 38 -18.16 -0.69 10.44
C THR A 38 -18.39 -2.11 9.90
N ALA A 39 -18.69 -3.06 10.76
CA ALA A 39 -19.02 -4.43 10.34
C ALA A 39 -20.24 -4.46 9.39
N ARG A 40 -21.17 -3.50 9.53
CA ARG A 40 -22.28 -3.34 8.59
C ARG A 40 -21.78 -2.97 7.18
N TYR A 41 -20.90 -1.98 7.09
CA TYR A 41 -20.31 -1.52 5.82
C TYR A 41 -19.52 -2.65 5.14
N VAL A 42 -18.65 -3.33 5.90
CA VAL A 42 -17.85 -4.44 5.38
C VAL A 42 -18.73 -5.63 4.98
N GLY A 43 -19.74 -5.99 5.78
CA GLY A 43 -20.70 -7.06 5.46
C GLY A 43 -21.48 -6.82 4.16
N MET A 44 -21.61 -5.56 3.74
CA MET A 44 -22.21 -5.13 2.47
C MET A 44 -21.18 -5.00 1.32
N GLY A 45 -19.97 -5.54 1.48
CA GLY A 45 -18.90 -5.39 0.48
C GLY A 45 -18.44 -3.95 0.25
N GLY A 46 -18.82 -3.01 1.14
CA GLY A 46 -18.60 -1.59 1.00
C GLY A 46 -19.58 -0.86 0.08
N ALA A 47 -20.64 -1.51 -0.41
CA ALA A 47 -21.60 -0.95 -1.36
C ALA A 47 -22.69 -0.11 -0.67
N MET A 48 -22.30 0.87 0.12
CA MET A 48 -23.23 1.70 0.91
C MET A 48 -23.22 3.19 0.53
N GLU A 49 -22.46 3.59 -0.46
CA GLU A 49 -22.21 4.98 -0.83
C GLU A 49 -23.49 5.74 -1.26
N ALA A 50 -24.46 5.05 -1.90
CA ALA A 50 -25.78 5.62 -2.20
C ALA A 50 -26.83 5.29 -1.14
N LEU A 51 -26.70 4.15 -0.44
CA LEU A 51 -27.62 3.78 0.63
C LEU A 51 -27.51 4.71 1.83
N GLY A 52 -26.31 5.12 2.17
CA GLY A 52 -26.03 6.01 3.30
C GLY A 52 -26.37 5.40 4.66
N ALA A 53 -26.50 6.26 5.67
CA ALA A 53 -26.80 5.90 7.06
C ALA A 53 -25.80 4.89 7.67
N ASP A 54 -24.53 5.04 7.30
CA ASP A 54 -23.39 4.38 7.92
C ASP A 54 -22.22 5.37 8.08
N ILE A 55 -21.54 5.34 9.22
CA ILE A 55 -20.43 6.27 9.52
C ILE A 55 -19.29 6.08 8.53
N SER A 56 -19.06 4.85 8.06
CA SER A 56 -17.98 4.53 7.12
C SER A 56 -18.16 5.19 5.73
N THR A 57 -19.37 5.70 5.40
CA THR A 57 -19.56 6.44 4.14
C THR A 57 -18.79 7.75 4.07
N MET A 58 -18.35 8.32 5.22
CA MET A 58 -17.47 9.49 5.25
C MET A 58 -16.19 9.29 4.45
N THR A 59 -15.73 8.05 4.33
CA THR A 59 -14.46 7.69 3.71
C THR A 59 -14.52 7.66 2.18
N SER A 60 -15.72 7.61 1.60
CA SER A 60 -15.97 7.54 0.15
C SER A 60 -16.96 8.59 -0.31
N ASN A 61 -18.26 8.41 -0.01
CA ASN A 61 -19.31 9.39 -0.31
C ASN A 61 -19.80 10.10 0.96
N PRO A 62 -19.29 11.30 1.27
CA PRO A 62 -19.64 12.03 2.49
C PRO A 62 -21.13 12.34 2.65
N ALA A 63 -21.89 12.43 1.55
CA ALA A 63 -23.32 12.70 1.59
C ALA A 63 -24.13 11.60 2.28
N GLY A 64 -23.55 10.38 2.38
CA GLY A 64 -24.20 9.25 3.03
C GLY A 64 -24.50 9.45 4.50
N THR A 65 -23.74 10.29 5.20
CA THR A 65 -24.01 10.65 6.59
C THR A 65 -25.17 11.64 6.74
N GLY A 66 -25.60 12.29 5.67
CA GLY A 66 -26.78 13.14 5.66
C GLY A 66 -28.10 12.43 5.98
N PHE A 67 -28.12 11.09 5.92
CA PHE A 67 -29.29 10.28 6.27
C PHE A 67 -29.44 9.97 7.76
N PHE A 68 -28.50 10.39 8.61
CA PHE A 68 -28.66 10.21 10.07
C PHE A 68 -29.69 11.20 10.64
N SER A 69 -30.67 10.68 11.34
CA SER A 69 -31.71 11.46 12.04
C SER A 69 -31.50 11.54 13.55
N ARG A 70 -30.57 10.75 14.08
CA ARG A 70 -30.18 10.67 15.50
C ARG A 70 -28.69 10.61 15.63
N THR A 71 -28.16 11.11 16.73
CA THR A 71 -26.75 10.95 17.08
C THR A 71 -26.43 9.47 17.23
N GLN A 72 -25.36 9.04 16.57
CA GLN A 72 -24.86 7.67 16.66
C GLN A 72 -23.37 7.67 16.91
N VAL A 73 -22.93 6.80 17.82
CA VAL A 73 -21.52 6.47 18.05
C VAL A 73 -21.32 5.00 17.66
N SER A 74 -20.19 4.66 17.07
CA SER A 74 -19.81 3.28 16.78
C SER A 74 -18.35 3.03 17.08
N VAL A 75 -18.02 1.80 17.46
CA VAL A 75 -16.67 1.30 17.62
C VAL A 75 -16.57 -0.09 17.02
N THR A 76 -15.48 -0.33 16.28
CA THR A 76 -15.22 -1.59 15.58
C THR A 76 -13.82 -2.11 15.88
N GLY A 77 -13.73 -3.40 16.17
CA GLY A 77 -12.47 -4.12 16.31
C GLY A 77 -12.62 -5.55 15.83
N GLY A 78 -11.51 -6.23 15.62
CA GLY A 78 -11.55 -7.58 15.09
C GLY A 78 -10.21 -8.31 15.10
N LEU A 79 -10.16 -9.39 14.35
CA LEU A 79 -8.99 -10.23 14.13
C LEU A 79 -8.76 -10.39 12.63
N VAL A 80 -7.51 -10.29 12.23
CA VAL A 80 -7.04 -10.52 10.86
C VAL A 80 -6.06 -11.67 10.87
N TRP A 81 -6.19 -12.61 9.92
CA TRP A 81 -5.21 -13.68 9.76
C TRP A 81 -5.01 -14.02 8.29
N GLN A 82 -3.82 -14.55 7.99
CA GLN A 82 -3.41 -14.97 6.66
C GLN A 82 -3.38 -16.50 6.59
N ASN A 83 -3.91 -17.08 5.50
CA ASN A 83 -3.81 -18.50 5.19
C ASN A 83 -2.59 -18.76 4.28
N GLY A 84 -2.17 -20.02 4.20
CA GLY A 84 -1.08 -20.46 3.31
C GLY A 84 0.31 -20.07 3.76
N VAL A 85 0.45 -19.50 4.97
CA VAL A 85 1.73 -19.15 5.58
C VAL A 85 1.81 -19.65 7.01
N GLU A 86 3.04 -19.87 7.49
CA GLU A 86 3.27 -20.21 8.89
C GLU A 86 3.80 -18.99 9.66
N SER A 87 3.32 -18.82 10.89
CA SER A 87 3.96 -17.89 11.83
C SER A 87 5.41 -18.34 12.00
N HIS A 88 6.35 -17.40 11.98
CA HIS A 88 7.80 -17.64 12.07
C HIS A 88 8.48 -18.13 10.78
N SER A 89 7.78 -18.33 9.66
CA SER A 89 8.45 -18.51 8.36
C SER A 89 9.35 -17.32 8.00
N VAL A 90 9.03 -16.16 8.55
CA VAL A 90 9.88 -14.96 8.54
C VAL A 90 10.05 -14.47 9.98
N SER A 91 11.25 -14.04 10.34
CA SER A 91 11.57 -13.57 11.70
C SER A 91 10.62 -12.44 12.16
N GLY A 92 9.96 -12.63 13.27
CA GLY A 92 9.00 -11.69 13.83
C GLY A 92 7.62 -11.71 13.17
N GLY A 93 7.38 -12.57 12.16
CA GLY A 93 6.11 -12.64 11.44
C GLY A 93 5.00 -13.29 12.27
N HIS A 94 3.85 -12.62 12.33
CA HIS A 94 2.64 -13.14 12.94
C HIS A 94 1.54 -13.26 11.89
N LYS A 95 0.99 -14.47 11.73
CA LYS A 95 -0.10 -14.71 10.77
C LYS A 95 -1.47 -14.26 11.27
N THR A 96 -1.61 -14.01 12.58
CA THR A 96 -2.86 -13.57 13.21
C THR A 96 -2.60 -12.35 14.07
N ASN A 97 -3.38 -11.29 13.83
CA ASN A 97 -3.22 -9.99 14.48
C ASN A 97 -4.57 -9.45 14.94
N ALA A 98 -4.61 -8.81 16.10
CA ALA A 98 -5.76 -8.03 16.52
C ALA A 98 -5.80 -6.71 15.74
N SER A 99 -7.01 -6.24 15.39
CA SER A 99 -7.21 -4.99 14.68
C SER A 99 -8.21 -4.10 15.40
N PHE A 100 -7.82 -2.84 15.59
CA PHE A 100 -8.74 -1.77 15.89
C PHE A 100 -9.09 -1.08 14.57
N ASP A 101 -10.34 -1.16 14.14
CA ASP A 101 -10.71 -0.86 12.76
C ASP A 101 -11.37 0.51 12.61
N GLN A 102 -12.23 0.92 13.58
CA GLN A 102 -12.97 2.17 13.44
C GLN A 102 -13.50 2.64 14.79
N ILE A 103 -13.57 3.95 14.99
CA ILE A 103 -14.40 4.65 15.98
C ILE A 103 -14.93 5.94 15.39
N GLY A 104 -16.23 6.21 15.55
CA GLY A 104 -16.81 7.44 14.99
C GLY A 104 -18.10 7.86 15.63
N ILE A 105 -18.46 9.10 15.35
CA ILE A 105 -19.69 9.74 15.79
C ILE A 105 -20.29 10.56 14.65
N VAL A 106 -21.60 10.52 14.52
CA VAL A 106 -22.39 11.45 13.68
C VAL A 106 -23.48 12.06 14.55
N ALA A 107 -23.60 13.38 14.49
CA ALA A 107 -24.60 14.14 15.21
C ALA A 107 -25.40 15.05 14.26
N PRO A 108 -26.73 14.87 14.13
CA PRO A 108 -27.60 15.78 13.40
C PRO A 108 -27.81 17.08 14.19
N LEU A 109 -27.48 18.19 13.55
CA LEU A 109 -27.80 19.53 14.05
C LEU A 109 -29.22 19.89 13.58
N LYS A 110 -30.06 20.34 14.50
CA LYS A 110 -31.46 20.70 14.24
C LYS A 110 -31.61 22.21 14.19
N ILE A 111 -32.18 22.70 13.09
CA ILE A 111 -32.62 24.09 12.97
C ILE A 111 -34.16 24.08 13.03
N ASN A 112 -34.74 24.83 13.96
CA ASN A 112 -36.19 24.85 14.20
C ASN A 112 -36.80 23.45 14.41
N GLY A 113 -36.05 22.56 15.11
CA GLY A 113 -36.48 21.19 15.41
C GLY A 113 -36.34 20.17 14.26
N LYS A 114 -35.96 20.60 13.06
CA LYS A 114 -35.73 19.71 11.92
C LYS A 114 -34.22 19.45 11.72
N PRO A 115 -33.77 18.19 11.50
CA PRO A 115 -32.40 17.91 11.10
C PRO A 115 -32.10 18.64 9.81
N CYS A 116 -31.04 19.45 9.78
CA CYS A 116 -30.65 20.24 8.62
C CYS A 116 -29.26 19.87 8.16
N ILE A 117 -28.33 19.74 9.09
CA ILE A 117 -26.90 19.46 8.83
C ILE A 117 -26.48 18.35 9.80
N ASN A 118 -25.69 17.42 9.31
CA ASN A 118 -25.01 16.41 10.12
C ASN A 118 -23.52 16.75 10.18
N VAL A 119 -22.96 16.69 11.38
CA VAL A 119 -21.50 16.76 11.58
C VAL A 119 -21.02 15.41 12.07
N GLY A 120 -19.85 15.01 11.62
CA GLY A 120 -19.30 13.72 11.94
C GLY A 120 -17.80 13.73 12.11
N PHE A 121 -17.36 12.79 12.94
CA PHE A 121 -15.96 12.42 13.09
C PHE A 121 -15.85 10.90 12.97
N ASN A 122 -14.83 10.43 12.25
CA ASN A 122 -14.55 9.02 12.11
C ASN A 122 -13.04 8.79 12.05
N TYR A 123 -12.51 7.98 12.96
CA TYR A 123 -11.22 7.34 12.76
C TYR A 123 -11.46 5.96 12.17
N HIS A 124 -10.74 5.62 11.12
CA HIS A 124 -10.73 4.27 10.57
C HIS A 124 -9.33 3.90 10.05
N LYS A 125 -9.06 2.61 10.03
CA LYS A 125 -7.86 2.07 9.41
C LYS A 125 -8.13 1.86 7.93
N SER A 126 -7.58 2.72 7.07
CA SER A 126 -7.75 2.62 5.61
C SER A 126 -6.89 1.54 4.99
N ARG A 127 -5.75 1.21 5.62
CA ARG A 127 -4.82 0.15 5.21
C ARG A 127 -4.32 -0.60 6.43
N ASN A 128 -4.25 -1.92 6.32
CA ASN A 128 -3.55 -2.79 7.27
C ASN A 128 -2.46 -3.55 6.52
N PHE A 129 -1.20 -3.35 6.91
CA PHE A 129 -0.03 -3.92 6.23
C PHE A 129 0.35 -5.32 6.67
N ASP A 130 -0.34 -5.90 7.67
CA ASP A 130 0.00 -7.23 8.19
C ASP A 130 -0.01 -8.28 7.06
N GLN A 131 1.19 -8.68 6.62
CA GLN A 131 1.39 -9.65 5.55
C GLN A 131 2.71 -10.39 5.73
N ILE A 132 2.68 -11.70 5.56
CA ILE A 132 3.84 -12.56 5.36
C ILE A 132 3.88 -12.95 3.88
N LEU A 133 5.01 -12.75 3.22
CA LEU A 133 5.27 -13.18 1.85
C LEU A 133 6.48 -14.10 1.84
N THR A 134 6.33 -15.28 1.28
CA THR A 134 7.43 -16.23 1.05
C THR A 134 7.44 -16.64 -0.42
N ALA A 135 8.63 -16.74 -1.00
CA ALA A 135 8.80 -17.18 -2.38
C ALA A 135 10.14 -17.94 -2.50
N SER A 136 10.17 -18.98 -3.31
CA SER A 136 11.40 -19.70 -3.64
C SER A 136 11.36 -20.17 -5.09
N GLY A 137 12.54 -20.26 -5.71
CA GLY A 137 12.60 -20.66 -7.11
C GLY A 137 14.02 -20.83 -7.65
N ALA A 138 14.12 -21.27 -8.90
CA ALA A 138 15.39 -21.39 -9.62
C ALA A 138 15.80 -20.03 -10.20
N LEU A 139 17.11 -19.75 -10.19
CA LEU A 139 17.70 -18.50 -10.69
C LEU A 139 18.26 -18.63 -12.10
N SER A 140 18.53 -19.84 -12.58
CA SER A 140 19.02 -20.08 -13.97
C SER A 140 20.21 -19.19 -14.37
N MET A 141 21.24 -19.14 -13.53
CA MET A 141 22.46 -18.29 -13.67
C MET A 141 22.24 -16.78 -13.37
N ALA A 142 21.04 -16.31 -13.11
CA ALA A 142 20.84 -14.95 -12.60
C ALA A 142 21.18 -14.91 -11.10
N SER A 143 21.65 -13.77 -10.61
CA SER A 143 21.82 -13.52 -9.17
C SER A 143 21.78 -12.04 -8.87
N GLN A 144 21.47 -11.68 -7.63
CA GLN A 144 21.44 -10.28 -7.22
C GLN A 144 22.82 -9.65 -7.30
N ASN A 145 23.87 -10.38 -6.93
CA ASN A 145 25.25 -9.90 -7.04
C ASN A 145 25.73 -9.75 -8.50
N LYS A 146 25.29 -10.63 -9.41
CA LYS A 146 25.55 -10.49 -10.87
C LYS A 146 24.91 -9.25 -11.44
N LEU A 147 23.66 -8.96 -11.06
CA LEU A 147 22.99 -7.72 -11.48
C LEU A 147 23.76 -6.48 -11.00
N SER A 148 24.25 -6.49 -9.75
CA SER A 148 25.08 -5.41 -9.22
C SER A 148 26.40 -5.27 -9.99
N ALA A 149 27.03 -6.38 -10.39
CA ALA A 149 28.26 -6.34 -11.21
C ALA A 149 28.00 -5.75 -12.61
N ILE A 150 26.89 -6.12 -13.26
CA ILE A 150 26.47 -5.53 -14.53
C ILE A 150 26.24 -4.00 -14.38
N LYS A 151 25.55 -3.58 -13.34
CA LYS A 151 25.35 -2.15 -13.04
C LYS A 151 26.67 -1.43 -12.76
N TYR A 152 27.63 -2.09 -12.11
CA TYR A 152 28.96 -1.53 -11.85
C TYR A 152 29.74 -1.21 -13.13
N ASP A 153 29.68 -2.09 -14.12
CA ASP A 153 30.33 -1.88 -15.42
C ASP A 153 29.71 -0.72 -16.22
N LYS A 154 28.46 -0.40 -15.90
CA LYS A 154 27.66 0.66 -16.53
C LYS A 154 27.47 1.89 -15.62
N VAL A 155 28.43 2.16 -14.73
CA VAL A 155 28.39 3.31 -13.82
C VAL A 155 28.18 4.62 -14.60
N GLY A 156 27.18 5.40 -14.18
CA GLY A 156 26.73 6.63 -14.84
C GLY A 156 25.53 6.45 -15.76
N GLU A 157 25.12 5.21 -16.07
CA GLU A 157 23.92 4.89 -16.84
C GLU A 157 22.78 4.36 -15.96
N TRP A 158 23.10 3.87 -14.74
CA TRP A 158 22.18 3.10 -13.91
C TRP A 158 22.09 3.63 -12.48
N GLY A 159 20.90 3.55 -11.89
CA GLY A 159 20.68 3.80 -10.45
C GLY A 159 21.52 2.85 -9.59
N TRP A 160 22.14 3.38 -8.54
CA TRP A 160 23.01 2.66 -7.62
C TRP A 160 22.39 2.68 -6.23
N ASN A 161 22.01 1.54 -5.67
CA ASN A 161 21.32 1.44 -4.40
C ASN A 161 22.19 0.84 -3.28
N ALA A 162 21.60 0.69 -2.09
CA ALA A 162 22.31 0.17 -0.91
C ALA A 162 22.81 -1.27 -1.10
N ILE A 163 22.08 -2.10 -1.84
CA ILE A 163 22.48 -3.50 -2.13
C ILE A 163 23.69 -3.51 -3.08
N ASP A 164 23.64 -2.71 -4.14
CA ASP A 164 24.75 -2.58 -5.09
C ASP A 164 26.02 -2.10 -4.39
N ALA A 165 25.90 -1.09 -3.53
CA ALA A 165 27.01 -0.56 -2.74
C ALA A 165 27.60 -1.60 -1.76
N ASN A 166 26.76 -2.49 -1.21
CA ASN A 166 27.22 -3.59 -0.37
C ASN A 166 28.03 -4.61 -1.21
N TYR A 167 27.48 -5.05 -2.35
CA TYR A 167 28.16 -6.02 -3.21
C TYR A 167 29.45 -5.46 -3.77
N GLN A 168 29.51 -4.18 -4.13
CA GLN A 168 30.75 -3.54 -4.57
C GLN A 168 31.86 -3.68 -3.51
N LYS A 169 31.56 -3.35 -2.27
CA LYS A 169 32.57 -3.41 -1.18
C LYS A 169 33.12 -4.82 -0.94
N ILE A 170 32.32 -5.85 -1.28
CA ILE A 170 32.70 -7.26 -1.09
C ILE A 170 33.40 -7.85 -2.31
N LEU A 171 32.96 -7.49 -3.51
CA LEU A 171 33.31 -8.17 -4.77
C LEU A 171 34.24 -7.36 -5.67
N GLU A 172 34.50 -6.07 -5.38
CA GLU A 172 35.41 -5.26 -6.17
C GLU A 172 36.83 -5.82 -6.11
N LYS A 173 37.42 -6.08 -7.28
CA LYS A 173 38.79 -6.53 -7.46
C LYS A 173 39.53 -5.59 -8.43
N THR A 174 40.84 -5.71 -8.46
CA THR A 174 41.71 -4.97 -9.39
C THR A 174 42.51 -5.97 -10.20
N ASP A 175 42.49 -5.86 -11.53
CA ASP A 175 43.29 -6.70 -12.41
C ASP A 175 44.79 -6.28 -12.45
N ASP A 176 45.61 -7.04 -13.15
CA ASP A 176 47.06 -6.80 -13.28
C ASP A 176 47.39 -5.47 -13.97
N GLN A 177 46.42 -4.88 -14.67
CA GLN A 177 46.54 -3.58 -15.35
C GLN A 177 46.05 -2.41 -14.49
N GLY A 178 45.61 -2.68 -13.24
CA GLY A 178 45.09 -1.68 -12.35
C GLY A 178 43.62 -1.29 -12.59
N LYS A 179 42.90 -1.99 -13.47
CA LYS A 179 41.48 -1.77 -13.73
C LYS A 179 40.67 -2.47 -12.68
N LYS A 180 39.73 -1.73 -12.09
CA LYS A 180 38.76 -2.28 -11.16
C LYS A 180 37.60 -2.95 -11.89
N TYR A 181 37.17 -4.09 -11.38
CA TYR A 181 35.99 -4.83 -11.85
C TYR A 181 35.28 -5.47 -10.63
N MET A 182 34.02 -5.83 -10.79
CA MET A 182 33.29 -6.63 -9.81
C MET A 182 33.24 -8.08 -10.26
N ASP A 183 33.85 -8.96 -9.45
CA ASP A 183 33.66 -10.40 -9.61
C ASP A 183 32.26 -10.80 -9.12
N TYR A 184 31.63 -11.82 -9.70
CA TYR A 184 30.31 -12.26 -9.31
C TYR A 184 30.16 -13.78 -9.36
N TYR A 185 29.13 -14.28 -8.71
CA TYR A 185 28.74 -15.69 -8.71
C TYR A 185 27.38 -15.85 -9.39
N ASN A 186 27.25 -16.88 -10.25
CA ASN A 186 25.96 -17.22 -10.86
C ASN A 186 25.04 -17.92 -9.85
N GLY A 187 23.75 -17.61 -9.93
CA GLY A 187 22.72 -18.14 -9.03
C GLY A 187 22.11 -19.44 -9.53
N GLN A 188 21.78 -20.33 -8.59
CA GLN A 188 21.10 -21.59 -8.84
C GLN A 188 19.66 -21.56 -8.36
N ALA A 189 19.43 -21.15 -7.12
CA ALA A 189 18.11 -21.07 -6.49
C ALA A 189 18.06 -19.92 -5.46
N PHE A 190 16.86 -19.51 -5.11
CA PHE A 190 16.65 -18.52 -4.06
C PHE A 190 15.53 -18.92 -3.10
N ASP A 191 15.61 -18.37 -1.89
CA ASP A 191 14.54 -18.29 -0.91
C ASP A 191 14.37 -16.84 -0.45
N PHE A 192 13.11 -16.38 -0.41
CA PHE A 192 12.72 -15.05 0.01
C PHE A 192 11.66 -15.12 1.10
N GLY A 193 11.80 -14.30 2.11
CA GLY A 193 10.80 -14.09 3.14
C GLY A 193 10.67 -12.62 3.51
N GLN A 194 9.44 -12.11 3.58
CA GLN A 194 9.13 -10.74 4.00
C GLN A 194 7.98 -10.74 5.00
N TYR A 195 8.11 -9.95 6.05
CA TYR A 195 7.02 -9.58 6.95
C TYR A 195 6.80 -8.07 6.89
N GLN A 196 5.56 -7.71 6.61
CA GLN A 196 5.10 -6.33 6.62
C GLN A 196 4.09 -6.16 7.75
N HIS A 197 4.08 -4.99 8.41
CA HIS A 197 3.12 -4.66 9.44
C HIS A 197 2.95 -3.15 9.59
N GLY A 198 1.91 -2.75 10.32
CA GLY A 198 1.54 -1.37 10.51
C GLY A 198 0.23 -1.01 9.81
N TYR A 199 -0.02 0.26 9.62
CA TYR A 199 -1.31 0.75 9.14
C TYR A 199 -1.22 2.14 8.52
N ILE A 200 -2.29 2.51 7.80
CA ILE A 200 -2.65 3.91 7.54
C ILE A 200 -3.95 4.15 8.29
N GLY A 201 -3.90 5.02 9.31
CA GLY A 201 -5.07 5.51 10.04
C GLY A 201 -5.56 6.80 9.40
N VAL A 202 -6.88 7.00 9.31
CA VAL A 202 -7.48 8.21 8.75
C VAL A 202 -8.45 8.80 9.74
N TYR A 203 -8.33 10.10 9.99
CA TYR A 203 -9.20 10.92 10.82
C TYR A 203 -10.05 11.77 9.89
N ASP A 204 -11.32 11.38 9.69
CA ASP A 204 -12.27 12.07 8.83
C ASP A 204 -13.14 13.04 9.64
N PHE A 205 -13.21 14.31 9.20
CA PHE A 205 -14.11 15.33 9.69
C PHE A 205 -15.14 15.65 8.61
N ASN A 206 -16.39 15.36 8.90
CA ASN A 206 -17.47 15.40 7.91
C ASN A 206 -18.52 16.45 8.24
N ILE A 207 -19.02 17.09 7.19
CA ILE A 207 -20.26 17.87 7.19
C ILE A 207 -21.13 17.39 6.04
N SER A 208 -22.42 17.14 6.31
CA SER A 208 -23.37 16.69 5.29
C SER A 208 -24.78 17.13 5.62
N GLY A 209 -25.66 17.07 4.66
CA GLY A 209 -27.07 17.41 4.92
C GLY A 209 -27.96 17.29 3.70
N ALA A 210 -29.26 17.41 3.95
CA ALA A 210 -30.27 17.49 2.91
C ALA A 210 -30.39 18.92 2.40
N VAL A 211 -30.11 19.14 1.11
CA VAL A 211 -30.37 20.41 0.41
C VAL A 211 -31.84 20.48 0.04
N SER A 212 -32.43 19.33 -0.29
CA SER A 212 -33.86 19.17 -0.53
C SER A 212 -34.30 17.77 -0.09
N ASN A 213 -35.58 17.45 -0.23
CA ASN A 213 -36.10 16.12 0.10
C ASN A 213 -35.49 14.99 -0.76
N SER A 214 -34.97 15.34 -1.94
CA SER A 214 -34.41 14.39 -2.91
C SER A 214 -32.90 14.56 -3.15
N PHE A 215 -32.24 15.53 -2.50
CA PHE A 215 -30.83 15.83 -2.76
C PHE A 215 -30.04 16.08 -1.49
N TYR A 216 -28.96 15.32 -1.32
CA TYR A 216 -28.04 15.35 -0.19
C TYR A 216 -26.64 15.69 -0.68
N LEU A 217 -25.93 16.51 0.06
CA LEU A 217 -24.52 16.85 -0.15
C LEU A 217 -23.71 16.55 1.10
N GLY A 218 -22.42 16.33 0.90
CA GLY A 218 -21.47 16.18 1.99
C GLY A 218 -20.05 16.46 1.55
N ALA A 219 -19.23 16.86 2.52
CA ALA A 219 -17.80 17.05 2.37
C ALA A 219 -17.09 16.45 3.59
N THR A 220 -15.90 15.90 3.37
CA THR A 220 -15.00 15.36 4.40
C THR A 220 -13.60 15.86 4.17
N VAL A 221 -12.92 16.26 5.24
CA VAL A 221 -11.47 16.45 5.28
C VAL A 221 -10.88 15.25 6.01
N GLY A 222 -9.96 14.53 5.37
CA GLY A 222 -9.26 13.40 5.91
C GLY A 222 -7.81 13.76 6.27
N ILE A 223 -7.37 13.35 7.46
CA ILE A 223 -5.97 13.45 7.91
C ILE A 223 -5.47 12.02 8.06
N HIS A 224 -4.40 11.69 7.32
CA HIS A 224 -3.82 10.37 7.25
C HIS A 224 -2.59 10.29 8.15
N ASP A 225 -2.44 9.18 8.88
CA ASP A 225 -1.27 8.81 9.67
C ASP A 225 -0.69 7.50 9.12
N VAL A 226 0.51 7.58 8.55
CA VAL A 226 1.19 6.45 7.91
C VAL A 226 2.19 5.85 8.87
N ASN A 227 2.07 4.56 9.11
CA ASN A 227 2.99 3.77 9.90
C ASN A 227 3.21 2.42 9.20
N TYR A 228 4.24 2.35 8.35
CA TYR A 228 4.61 1.15 7.61
C TYR A 228 5.95 0.63 8.07
N ARG A 229 6.05 -0.69 8.24
CA ARG A 229 7.29 -1.39 8.55
C ARG A 229 7.37 -2.67 7.73
N SER A 230 8.55 -2.98 7.24
CA SER A 230 8.85 -4.28 6.68
C SER A 230 10.22 -4.78 7.11
N SER A 231 10.37 -6.09 7.10
CA SER A 231 11.64 -6.78 7.18
C SER A 231 11.65 -7.91 6.17
N SER A 232 12.71 -8.02 5.38
CA SER A 232 12.87 -9.09 4.41
C SER A 232 14.23 -9.75 4.53
N THR A 233 14.28 -11.01 4.10
CA THR A 233 15.50 -11.78 3.93
C THR A 233 15.46 -12.46 2.58
N TYR A 234 16.56 -12.37 1.87
CA TYR A 234 16.77 -13.01 0.59
C TYR A 234 18.03 -13.87 0.68
N PHE A 235 17.92 -15.13 0.31
CA PHE A 235 19.03 -16.08 0.23
C PHE A 235 19.15 -16.58 -1.20
N GLU A 236 20.38 -16.67 -1.70
CA GLU A 236 20.67 -17.29 -2.99
C GLU A 236 21.75 -18.36 -2.83
N GLN A 237 21.44 -19.51 -3.39
CA GLN A 237 22.42 -20.57 -3.58
C GLN A 237 23.18 -20.27 -4.88
N LEU A 238 24.49 -20.14 -4.78
CA LEU A 238 25.37 -19.74 -5.84
C LEU A 238 26.29 -20.88 -6.29
N GLU A 239 27.00 -20.70 -7.37
CA GLU A 239 28.06 -21.60 -7.78
C GLU A 239 29.24 -21.61 -6.79
N GLN A 240 30.20 -22.52 -6.99
CA GLN A 240 31.43 -22.64 -6.20
C GLN A 240 31.18 -22.83 -4.67
N ASN A 241 30.10 -23.54 -4.31
CA ASN A 241 29.71 -23.74 -2.90
C ASN A 241 29.56 -22.42 -2.09
N THR A 242 29.11 -21.38 -2.74
CA THR A 242 28.87 -20.07 -2.14
C THR A 242 27.38 -19.88 -1.91
N ASN A 243 27.00 -19.26 -0.79
CA ASN A 243 25.66 -18.78 -0.54
C ASN A 243 25.71 -17.27 -0.34
N GLY A 244 24.82 -16.57 -1.03
CA GLY A 244 24.57 -15.15 -0.85
C GLY A 244 23.38 -14.91 0.08
N ALA A 245 23.40 -13.81 0.78
CA ALA A 245 22.27 -13.35 1.58
C ALA A 245 22.18 -11.85 1.57
N SER A 246 20.96 -11.32 1.50
CA SER A 246 20.67 -9.93 1.84
C SER A 246 19.49 -9.86 2.80
N ALA A 247 19.53 -8.84 3.65
CA ALA A 247 18.48 -8.57 4.62
C ALA A 247 18.16 -7.08 4.61
N GLU A 248 16.89 -6.76 4.70
CA GLU A 248 16.36 -5.41 4.73
C GLU A 248 15.52 -5.17 5.98
N ARG A 249 15.56 -3.95 6.46
CA ARG A 249 14.53 -3.39 7.34
C ARG A 249 14.14 -2.03 6.82
N LEU A 250 12.84 -1.79 6.71
CA LEU A 250 12.28 -0.56 6.18
C LEU A 250 11.19 -0.04 7.12
N LYS A 251 11.21 1.26 7.32
CA LYS A 251 10.20 2.01 8.06
C LYS A 251 9.81 3.24 7.27
N ILE A 252 8.49 3.45 7.07
CA ILE A 252 7.95 4.68 6.50
C ILE A 252 6.94 5.22 7.49
N ASP A 253 7.16 6.45 7.92
CA ASP A 253 6.23 7.23 8.75
C ASP A 253 5.89 8.52 8.01
N GLY A 254 4.71 9.07 8.27
CA GLY A 254 4.35 10.38 7.75
C GLY A 254 2.87 10.67 7.86
N THR A 255 2.48 11.78 7.29
CA THR A 255 1.11 12.28 7.32
C THR A 255 0.63 12.64 5.93
N GLY A 256 -0.68 12.69 5.74
CA GLY A 256 -1.29 13.14 4.50
C GLY A 256 -2.62 13.82 4.76
N VAL A 257 -3.08 14.59 3.79
CA VAL A 257 -4.38 15.27 3.86
C VAL A 257 -5.12 15.08 2.55
N ASP A 258 -6.43 14.83 2.60
CA ASP A 258 -7.31 14.79 1.44
C ASP A 258 -8.65 15.49 1.71
N ILE A 259 -9.36 15.75 0.63
CA ILE A 259 -10.73 16.29 0.65
C ILE A 259 -11.63 15.38 -0.18
N LYS A 260 -12.79 15.04 0.38
CA LYS A 260 -13.79 14.21 -0.28
C LYS A 260 -15.08 15.02 -0.41
N VAL A 261 -15.74 14.96 -1.56
CA VAL A 261 -17.03 15.60 -1.81
C VAL A 261 -17.96 14.57 -2.43
N GLY A 262 -19.21 14.57 -1.96
CA GLY A 262 -20.20 13.63 -2.46
C GLY A 262 -21.60 14.18 -2.49
N ALA A 263 -22.41 13.58 -3.35
CA ALA A 263 -23.82 13.86 -3.51
C ALA A 263 -24.63 12.57 -3.58
N ILE A 264 -25.85 12.59 -3.07
CA ILE A 264 -26.84 11.53 -3.26
C ILE A 264 -28.14 12.16 -3.72
N PHE A 265 -28.67 11.62 -4.80
CA PHE A 265 -29.91 12.08 -5.42
C PHE A 265 -30.95 10.95 -5.44
N LEU A 266 -32.20 11.30 -5.13
CA LEU A 266 -33.38 10.43 -5.22
C LEU A 266 -34.19 10.88 -6.46
N PRO A 267 -33.96 10.25 -7.64
CA PRO A 267 -34.47 10.76 -8.93
C PRO A 267 -35.97 10.57 -9.14
N VAL A 268 -36.60 9.70 -8.35
CA VAL A 268 -38.02 9.33 -8.54
C VAL A 268 -38.79 9.60 -7.26
N ASP A 269 -39.76 10.48 -7.32
CA ASP A 269 -40.61 10.83 -6.18
C ASP A 269 -41.34 9.59 -5.64
N GLY A 270 -41.31 9.42 -4.31
CA GLY A 270 -41.91 8.26 -3.64
C GLY A 270 -41.14 6.95 -3.79
N SER A 271 -40.08 6.90 -4.60
CA SER A 271 -39.19 5.74 -4.72
C SER A 271 -37.99 5.87 -3.78
N PRO A 272 -37.58 4.78 -3.12
CA PRO A 272 -36.37 4.75 -2.31
C PRO A 272 -35.10 4.56 -3.15
N PHE A 273 -35.18 4.61 -4.48
CA PHE A 273 -34.02 4.51 -5.38
C PHE A 273 -33.11 5.73 -5.23
N ARG A 274 -31.81 5.49 -5.17
CA ARG A 274 -30.78 6.52 -4.93
C ARG A 274 -29.63 6.36 -5.89
N VAL A 275 -29.11 7.49 -6.34
CA VAL A 275 -27.90 7.58 -7.15
C VAL A 275 -26.90 8.44 -6.36
N GLY A 276 -25.73 7.90 -6.09
CA GLY A 276 -24.65 8.60 -5.42
C GLY A 276 -23.51 8.89 -6.39
N LEU A 277 -22.94 10.08 -6.29
CA LEU A 277 -21.74 10.52 -7.00
C LEU A 277 -20.76 11.08 -5.99
N TYR A 278 -19.47 10.81 -6.17
CA TYR A 278 -18.44 11.39 -5.32
C TYR A 278 -17.08 11.49 -6.02
N ILE A 279 -16.31 12.43 -5.53
CA ILE A 279 -14.94 12.67 -5.95
C ILE A 279 -14.08 12.85 -4.70
N ASN A 280 -12.94 12.15 -4.67
CA ASN A 280 -11.94 12.30 -3.62
C ASN A 280 -10.67 12.86 -4.24
N SER A 281 -10.13 13.92 -3.65
CA SER A 281 -8.87 14.51 -4.08
C SER A 281 -7.71 13.54 -3.93
N PRO A 282 -6.55 13.84 -4.52
CA PRO A 282 -5.29 13.24 -4.09
C PRO A 282 -5.11 13.35 -2.58
N VAL A 283 -4.50 12.33 -1.98
CA VAL A 283 -3.89 12.47 -0.67
C VAL A 283 -2.52 13.09 -0.86
N PHE A 284 -2.29 14.22 -0.25
CA PHE A 284 -1.00 14.92 -0.26
C PHE A 284 -0.17 14.40 0.89
N TYR A 285 0.62 13.36 0.63
CA TYR A 285 1.50 12.75 1.63
C TYR A 285 2.83 13.48 1.77
N ASP A 286 3.26 13.65 3.03
CA ASP A 286 4.61 14.01 3.44
C ASP A 286 5.19 12.85 4.26
N LEU A 287 6.24 12.22 3.75
CA LEU A 287 6.71 10.91 4.20
C LEU A 287 8.21 10.93 4.52
N LYS A 288 8.58 10.10 5.50
CA LYS A 288 9.96 9.84 5.88
C LYS A 288 10.24 8.34 5.84
N LEU A 289 11.17 7.96 4.98
CA LEU A 289 11.69 6.61 4.87
C LEU A 289 12.98 6.48 5.69
N ARG A 290 13.08 5.38 6.43
CA ARG A 290 14.31 4.93 7.09
C ARG A 290 14.47 3.46 6.80
N GLY A 291 15.62 3.08 6.25
CA GLY A 291 15.90 1.71 5.91
C GLY A 291 17.35 1.33 6.16
N ASP A 292 17.57 0.05 6.23
CA ASP A 292 18.90 -0.51 6.18
C ASP A 292 18.89 -1.79 5.35
N ALA A 293 19.97 -1.97 4.59
CA ALA A 293 20.21 -3.17 3.80
C ALA A 293 21.58 -3.74 4.13
N GLY A 294 21.61 -5.05 4.40
CA GLY A 294 22.84 -5.79 4.60
C GLY A 294 22.98 -6.87 3.54
N SER A 295 24.19 -7.09 3.03
CA SER A 295 24.48 -8.15 2.07
C SER A 295 25.77 -8.88 2.45
N GLY A 296 25.84 -10.17 2.16
CA GLY A 296 27.00 -10.96 2.49
C GLY A 296 27.06 -12.30 1.76
N PHE A 297 28.22 -12.93 1.85
CA PHE A 297 28.49 -14.26 1.31
C PHE A 297 29.08 -15.16 2.37
N VAL A 298 28.75 -16.45 2.28
CA VAL A 298 29.41 -17.53 2.99
C VAL A 298 29.88 -18.55 1.97
N GLN A 299 31.18 -18.71 1.84
CA GLN A 299 31.78 -19.74 0.99
C GLN A 299 32.22 -20.94 1.84
N TYR A 300 31.78 -22.13 1.46
CA TYR A 300 32.11 -23.36 2.14
C TYR A 300 33.32 -24.02 1.48
N SER A 301 34.40 -24.22 2.22
CA SER A 301 35.54 -24.97 1.74
C SER A 301 35.51 -26.40 2.30
N GLY A 302 35.18 -27.36 1.43
CA GLY A 302 35.09 -28.79 1.78
C GLY A 302 33.74 -29.22 2.36
N SER A 303 33.58 -30.51 2.63
CA SER A 303 32.33 -31.13 3.13
C SER A 303 32.08 -30.96 4.62
N ASN A 304 32.94 -30.28 5.35
CA ASN A 304 32.83 -30.05 6.80
C ASN A 304 32.62 -28.56 7.11
N LEU A 305 31.56 -28.28 7.83
CA LEU A 305 31.18 -26.96 8.35
C LEU A 305 32.22 -26.28 9.27
N SER A 306 33.37 -26.83 9.47
CA SER A 306 34.13 -26.56 10.69
C SER A 306 35.40 -25.78 10.55
N SER A 307 35.91 -25.19 9.56
CA SER A 307 37.09 -24.33 9.81
C SER A 307 37.63 -23.38 8.76
N ASN A 308 37.11 -23.35 7.54
CA ASN A 308 37.62 -22.40 6.53
C ASN A 308 36.49 -21.70 5.77
N ASN A 309 35.46 -21.22 6.48
CA ASN A 309 34.41 -20.41 5.87
C ASN A 309 34.88 -18.96 5.79
N SER A 310 35.01 -18.41 4.57
CA SER A 310 35.12 -16.99 4.41
C SER A 310 33.72 -16.38 4.47
N SER A 311 33.50 -15.40 5.32
CA SER A 311 32.26 -14.65 5.40
C SER A 311 32.56 -13.17 5.23
N ALA A 312 31.75 -12.50 4.43
CA ALA A 312 31.75 -11.05 4.30
C ALA A 312 30.31 -10.57 4.46
N TYR A 313 30.10 -9.54 5.26
CA TYR A 313 28.80 -8.93 5.47
C TYR A 313 28.95 -7.41 5.61
N ILE A 314 28.24 -6.68 4.80
CA ILE A 314 28.26 -5.21 4.80
C ILE A 314 26.82 -4.71 4.96
N ARG A 315 26.65 -3.57 5.63
CA ARG A 315 25.36 -2.94 5.86
C ARG A 315 25.41 -1.46 5.57
N ASN A 316 24.40 -0.97 4.83
CA ASN A 316 24.20 0.44 4.55
C ASN A 316 22.86 0.91 5.11
N TYR A 317 22.79 2.19 5.46
CA TYR A 317 21.61 2.85 6.01
C TYR A 317 21.11 3.90 5.05
N CYS A 318 19.80 4.00 4.91
CA CYS A 318 19.11 5.02 4.15
C CYS A 318 18.16 5.81 5.05
N ASN A 319 18.12 7.11 4.88
CA ASN A 319 17.16 7.99 5.56
C ASN A 319 16.84 9.13 4.62
N TYR A 320 15.55 9.33 4.31
CA TYR A 320 15.18 10.44 3.46
C TYR A 320 13.71 10.83 3.59
N GLU A 321 13.40 12.05 3.16
CA GLU A 321 12.08 12.66 3.20
C GLU A 321 11.59 12.95 1.78
N TYR A 322 10.29 12.73 1.52
CA TYR A 322 9.69 12.83 0.20
C TYR A 322 8.19 13.08 0.26
N LYS A 323 7.59 13.44 -0.86
CA LYS A 323 6.14 13.61 -0.95
C LYS A 323 5.57 12.73 -2.06
N ILE A 324 4.36 12.22 -1.83
CA ILE A 324 3.57 11.50 -2.84
C ILE A 324 2.21 12.18 -2.92
N TYR A 325 1.79 12.52 -4.13
CA TYR A 325 0.42 12.92 -4.39
C TYR A 325 -0.29 11.77 -5.10
N THR A 326 -1.31 11.21 -4.43
CA THR A 326 -2.05 10.07 -4.95
C THR A 326 -2.99 10.51 -6.08
N PRO A 327 -3.51 9.60 -6.91
CA PRO A 327 -4.46 9.96 -7.95
C PRO A 327 -5.82 10.39 -7.38
N TRP A 328 -6.57 11.16 -8.18
CA TRP A 328 -7.99 11.41 -7.95
C TRP A 328 -8.79 10.11 -7.98
N LYS A 329 -9.85 10.04 -7.17
CA LYS A 329 -10.81 8.93 -7.19
C LYS A 329 -12.21 9.43 -7.52
N PHE A 330 -12.86 8.76 -8.45
CA PHE A 330 -14.23 9.04 -8.89
C PHE A 330 -15.10 7.84 -8.57
N GLY A 331 -16.31 8.08 -8.06
CA GLY A 331 -17.25 7.03 -7.73
C GLY A 331 -18.68 7.31 -8.14
N VAL A 332 -19.34 6.28 -8.64
CA VAL A 332 -20.77 6.25 -8.96
C VAL A 332 -21.41 5.11 -8.19
N SER A 333 -22.52 5.35 -7.54
CA SER A 333 -23.20 4.34 -6.74
C SER A 333 -24.72 4.35 -6.94
N LEU A 334 -25.31 3.19 -6.80
CA LEU A 334 -26.75 2.96 -6.85
C LEU A 334 -27.19 2.30 -5.54
N GLY A 335 -28.30 2.75 -5.02
CA GLY A 335 -28.92 2.19 -3.81
C GLY A 335 -30.41 2.05 -3.97
N HIS A 336 -30.97 0.92 -3.50
CA HIS A 336 -32.41 0.71 -3.50
C HIS A 336 -32.83 -0.03 -2.24
N THR A 337 -33.99 0.34 -1.69
CA THR A 337 -34.57 -0.41 -0.58
C THR A 337 -35.98 -0.89 -0.96
N VAL A 338 -36.31 -2.13 -0.59
CA VAL A 338 -37.65 -2.69 -0.78
C VAL A 338 -38.28 -2.80 0.61
N GLY A 339 -39.26 -1.96 0.86
CA GLY A 339 -39.85 -1.84 2.19
C GLY A 339 -38.78 -1.61 3.28
N SER A 340 -38.95 -2.25 4.43
CA SER A 340 -38.00 -2.23 5.54
C SER A 340 -37.11 -3.49 5.60
N TYR A 341 -37.28 -4.44 4.66
CA TYR A 341 -36.69 -5.76 4.77
C TYR A 341 -35.52 -6.03 3.81
N LEU A 342 -35.37 -5.29 2.72
CA LEU A 342 -34.28 -5.51 1.76
C LEU A 342 -33.63 -4.17 1.39
N ALA A 343 -32.29 -4.13 1.41
CA ALA A 343 -31.51 -3.03 0.83
C ALA A 343 -30.45 -3.61 -0.11
N LEU A 344 -30.31 -2.99 -1.27
CA LEU A 344 -29.36 -3.36 -2.32
C LEU A 344 -28.47 -2.16 -2.63
N GLY A 345 -27.17 -2.39 -2.75
CA GLY A 345 -26.17 -1.39 -3.10
C GLY A 345 -25.24 -1.89 -4.19
N ALA A 346 -24.85 -0.99 -5.08
CA ALA A 346 -23.81 -1.21 -6.08
C ALA A 346 -22.97 0.05 -6.20
N THR A 347 -21.65 -0.07 -6.28
CA THR A 347 -20.73 1.06 -6.43
C THR A 347 -19.63 0.70 -7.41
N TYR A 348 -19.31 1.63 -8.29
CA TYR A 348 -18.14 1.58 -9.16
C TYR A 348 -17.23 2.77 -8.85
N GLU A 349 -15.93 2.49 -8.66
CA GLU A 349 -14.90 3.51 -8.47
C GLU A 349 -13.80 3.37 -9.52
N TYR A 350 -13.23 4.49 -9.90
CA TYR A 350 -12.07 4.58 -10.78
C TYR A 350 -11.01 5.53 -10.20
N SER A 351 -9.75 5.13 -10.31
CA SER A 351 -8.59 5.93 -9.93
C SER A 351 -7.40 5.54 -10.81
N ASP A 352 -6.78 6.51 -11.46
CA ASP A 352 -5.66 6.26 -12.36
C ASP A 352 -4.33 6.25 -11.60
N TYR A 353 -3.84 5.06 -11.25
CA TYR A 353 -2.60 4.94 -10.49
C TYR A 353 -1.35 5.32 -11.29
N GLY A 354 -1.40 5.32 -12.62
CA GLY A 354 -0.32 5.87 -13.45
C GLY A 354 -0.09 7.36 -13.26
N SER A 355 -1.09 8.09 -12.72
CA SER A 355 -1.01 9.53 -12.46
C SER A 355 -0.51 9.90 -11.06
N ILE A 356 0.09 8.97 -10.32
CA ILE A 356 0.80 9.27 -9.06
C ILE A 356 1.91 10.28 -9.36
N ASP A 357 1.99 11.35 -8.55
CA ASP A 357 3.06 12.32 -8.61
C ASP A 357 4.07 12.07 -7.48
N ASN A 358 5.17 11.50 -7.86
CA ASN A 358 6.34 11.32 -7.04
C ASN A 358 7.11 12.64 -6.97
N ARG A 359 7.44 13.11 -5.76
CA ARG A 359 8.00 14.45 -5.57
C ARG A 359 9.22 14.45 -4.69
N VAL A 360 10.21 15.18 -5.14
CA VAL A 360 11.49 15.40 -4.50
C VAL A 360 11.46 16.70 -3.69
N ILE A 361 11.91 16.67 -2.43
CA ILE A 361 12.10 17.90 -1.65
C ILE A 361 13.31 18.63 -2.21
N ASP A 362 13.12 19.86 -2.68
CA ASP A 362 14.11 20.64 -3.42
C ASP A 362 14.51 21.96 -2.71
N GLY A 363 13.89 22.26 -1.57
CA GLY A 363 14.22 23.45 -0.80
C GLY A 363 13.28 23.69 0.38
N THR A 364 13.41 24.87 0.96
CA THR A 364 12.56 25.32 2.08
C THR A 364 12.08 26.74 1.80
N TYR A 365 10.78 26.95 1.84
CA TYR A 365 10.15 28.26 1.80
C TYR A 365 9.92 28.78 3.22
N TYR A 366 10.35 29.99 3.48
CA TYR A 366 10.08 30.69 4.74
C TYR A 366 8.92 31.67 4.56
N ASP A 367 7.83 31.42 5.28
CA ASP A 367 6.70 32.33 5.27
C ASP A 367 7.04 33.61 6.04
N PRO A 368 7.09 34.78 5.36
CA PRO A 368 7.47 36.03 6.00
C PRO A 368 6.41 36.57 6.98
N TRP A 369 5.18 36.03 6.97
CA TRP A 369 4.08 36.51 7.81
C TRP A 369 4.05 35.83 9.18
N ASN A 370 4.35 34.54 9.24
CA ASN A 370 4.27 33.75 10.47
C ASN A 370 5.60 33.14 10.91
N GLY A 371 6.67 33.30 10.11
CA GLY A 371 8.00 32.78 10.39
C GLY A 371 8.13 31.26 10.29
N SER A 372 7.11 30.58 9.72
CA SER A 372 7.15 29.14 9.53
C SER A 372 7.98 28.76 8.30
N ALA A 373 8.65 27.61 8.37
CA ALA A 373 9.38 27.02 7.26
C ALA A 373 8.58 25.83 6.69
N TYR A 374 8.48 25.76 5.36
CA TYR A 374 7.80 24.68 4.65
C TYR A 374 8.71 24.11 3.58
N ASP A 375 8.79 22.78 3.49
CA ASP A 375 9.57 22.12 2.45
C ASP A 375 8.87 22.27 1.09
N THR A 376 9.61 22.83 0.13
CA THR A 376 9.22 22.85 -1.28
C THR A 376 9.57 21.53 -1.94
N SER A 377 8.87 21.19 -3.02
CA SER A 377 9.09 19.94 -3.74
C SER A 377 8.77 20.08 -5.21
N SER A 378 9.52 19.40 -6.06
CA SER A 378 9.28 19.25 -7.50
C SER A 378 8.96 17.80 -7.86
N SER A 379 8.29 17.59 -8.98
CA SER A 379 8.01 16.25 -9.50
C SER A 379 9.29 15.52 -9.90
N ASP A 380 9.39 14.23 -9.59
CA ASP A 380 10.43 13.33 -10.09
C ASP A 380 9.99 12.78 -11.45
N ASP A 381 10.30 13.50 -12.52
CA ASP A 381 9.85 13.17 -13.87
C ASP A 381 10.32 11.77 -14.33
N VAL A 382 11.50 11.32 -13.89
CA VAL A 382 12.05 10.01 -14.25
C VAL A 382 11.23 8.90 -13.59
N MET A 383 10.96 9.02 -12.29
CA MET A 383 10.13 8.07 -11.56
C MET A 383 8.67 8.12 -12.01
N ASN A 384 8.13 9.31 -12.28
CA ASN A 384 6.75 9.47 -12.74
C ASN A 384 6.55 8.85 -14.13
N ALA A 385 7.49 9.00 -15.06
CA ALA A 385 7.44 8.34 -16.35
C ALA A 385 7.53 6.79 -16.23
N HIS A 386 8.25 6.28 -15.24
CA HIS A 386 8.26 4.84 -14.93
C HIS A 386 6.92 4.40 -14.32
N THR A 387 6.37 5.18 -13.39
CA THR A 387 5.09 4.92 -12.74
C THR A 387 3.94 4.85 -13.77
N GLU A 388 3.88 5.80 -14.71
CA GLU A 388 2.88 5.81 -15.79
C GLU A 388 2.94 4.55 -16.67
N ARG A 389 4.13 4.01 -16.94
CA ARG A 389 4.30 2.78 -17.75
C ARG A 389 4.04 1.51 -16.96
N THR A 390 4.24 1.53 -15.65
CA THR A 390 4.20 0.34 -14.79
C THR A 390 2.83 0.13 -14.18
N LEU A 391 2.07 1.20 -13.91
CA LEU A 391 0.78 1.15 -13.25
C LEU A 391 -0.38 1.44 -14.21
N LYS A 392 -1.56 0.95 -13.84
CA LYS A 392 -2.80 1.08 -14.61
C LYS A 392 -3.84 1.92 -13.87
N GLY A 393 -4.88 2.32 -14.60
CA GLY A 393 -6.14 2.74 -14.01
C GLY A 393 -6.78 1.59 -13.22
N VAL A 394 -7.14 1.85 -11.97
CA VAL A 394 -7.72 0.87 -11.06
C VAL A 394 -9.22 1.04 -10.98
N HIS A 395 -9.92 -0.05 -11.28
CA HIS A 395 -11.37 -0.18 -11.23
C HIS A 395 -11.77 -0.95 -9.98
N THR A 396 -12.74 -0.44 -9.22
CA THR A 396 -13.31 -1.13 -8.06
C THR A 396 -14.81 -1.31 -8.26
N LEU A 397 -15.29 -2.53 -8.12
CA LEU A 397 -16.73 -2.87 -8.14
C LEU A 397 -17.12 -3.40 -6.76
N LYS A 398 -18.17 -2.80 -6.17
CA LYS A 398 -18.72 -3.21 -4.89
C LYS A 398 -20.20 -3.56 -5.08
N LEU A 399 -20.61 -4.71 -4.58
CA LEU A 399 -22.01 -5.15 -4.58
C LEU A 399 -22.38 -5.58 -3.17
N GLY A 400 -23.60 -5.25 -2.74
CA GLY A 400 -24.05 -5.59 -1.39
C GLY A 400 -25.55 -5.73 -1.28
N ALA A 401 -25.97 -6.65 -0.41
CA ALA A 401 -27.36 -6.87 -0.05
C ALA A 401 -27.51 -7.01 1.49
N GLU A 402 -28.51 -6.34 2.05
CA GLU A 402 -28.93 -6.48 3.45
C GLU A 402 -30.39 -6.98 3.43
N PHE A 403 -30.63 -8.15 4.03
CA PHE A 403 -31.96 -8.73 4.21
C PHE A 403 -32.31 -8.81 5.70
N LYS A 404 -33.48 -8.30 6.06
CA LYS A 404 -34.01 -8.31 7.42
C LYS A 404 -35.19 -9.26 7.55
N PRO A 405 -34.96 -10.55 7.87
CA PRO A 405 -36.04 -11.49 8.11
C PRO A 405 -36.88 -11.13 9.32
N LEU A 406 -36.29 -10.43 10.27
CA LEU A 406 -36.94 -9.89 11.47
C LEU A 406 -36.52 -8.43 11.68
N PRO A 407 -37.34 -7.60 12.31
CA PRO A 407 -36.97 -6.20 12.61
C PRO A 407 -35.67 -6.04 13.39
N THR A 408 -35.29 -7.05 14.16
CA THR A 408 -34.10 -7.06 15.04
C THR A 408 -32.91 -7.80 14.45
N LEU A 409 -33.09 -8.52 13.31
CA LEU A 409 -32.05 -9.33 12.70
C LEU A 409 -31.82 -8.90 11.26
N ALA A 410 -30.57 -8.65 10.88
CA ALA A 410 -30.14 -8.37 9.52
C ALA A 410 -29.08 -9.39 9.08
N LEU A 411 -29.26 -9.93 7.87
CA LEU A 411 -28.29 -10.77 7.17
C LEU A 411 -27.72 -9.96 6.01
N ARG A 412 -26.41 -10.05 5.81
CA ARG A 412 -25.72 -9.29 4.76
C ARG A 412 -24.80 -10.19 3.98
N ALA A 413 -24.69 -9.89 2.69
CA ALA A 413 -23.70 -10.49 1.81
C ALA A 413 -23.17 -9.39 0.88
N GLY A 414 -21.87 -9.46 0.57
CA GLY A 414 -21.23 -8.50 -0.29
C GLY A 414 -20.08 -9.09 -1.09
N TYR A 415 -19.80 -8.42 -2.18
CA TYR A 415 -18.65 -8.70 -3.04
C TYR A 415 -17.95 -7.40 -3.39
N ASN A 416 -16.62 -7.41 -3.30
CA ASN A 416 -15.77 -6.29 -3.65
C ASN A 416 -14.63 -6.79 -4.53
N TRP A 417 -14.53 -6.24 -5.73
CA TRP A 417 -13.50 -6.56 -6.68
C TRP A 417 -12.67 -5.31 -6.98
N VAL A 418 -11.34 -5.47 -6.98
CA VAL A 418 -10.39 -4.43 -7.37
C VAL A 418 -9.52 -4.97 -8.49
N SER A 419 -9.42 -4.27 -9.60
CA SER A 419 -8.59 -4.68 -10.74
C SER A 419 -7.10 -4.71 -10.38
N ALA A 420 -6.29 -5.34 -11.24
CA ALA A 420 -4.84 -5.29 -11.09
C ALA A 420 -4.33 -3.84 -11.19
N VAL A 421 -3.37 -3.53 -10.34
CA VAL A 421 -2.69 -2.22 -10.31
C VAL A 421 -1.58 -2.14 -11.34
N PHE A 422 -0.84 -3.25 -11.53
CA PHE A 422 0.35 -3.32 -12.37
C PHE A 422 0.01 -3.69 -13.81
N ASP A 423 0.76 -3.12 -14.75
CA ASP A 423 0.78 -3.59 -16.13
C ASP A 423 1.33 -5.03 -16.20
N GLU A 424 0.96 -5.78 -17.23
CA GLU A 424 1.43 -7.17 -17.41
C GLU A 424 2.95 -7.23 -17.60
N ASN A 425 3.53 -6.19 -18.20
CA ASN A 425 4.96 -6.03 -18.43
C ASN A 425 5.62 -5.12 -17.37
N GLY A 426 4.90 -4.71 -16.34
CA GLY A 426 5.44 -3.87 -15.28
C GLY A 426 6.60 -4.56 -14.56
N PHE A 427 7.67 -3.83 -14.32
CA PHE A 427 8.83 -4.30 -13.57
C PHE A 427 9.41 -3.17 -12.72
N ARG A 428 10.07 -3.53 -11.63
CA ARG A 428 10.80 -2.59 -10.79
C ARG A 428 12.12 -2.27 -11.47
N ASP A 429 12.25 -1.07 -11.99
CA ASP A 429 13.45 -0.65 -12.72
C ASP A 429 14.51 -0.09 -11.75
N GLY A 430 15.46 -0.93 -11.37
CA GLY A 430 16.60 -0.55 -10.53
C GLY A 430 17.70 0.19 -11.30
N SER A 431 17.47 0.56 -12.57
CA SER A 431 18.43 1.30 -13.41
C SER A 431 18.10 2.80 -13.53
N LEU A 432 16.97 3.24 -12.98
CA LEU A 432 16.54 4.63 -13.09
C LEU A 432 17.53 5.58 -12.40
N GLU A 433 17.87 6.66 -13.06
CA GLU A 433 18.59 7.79 -12.48
C GLU A 433 17.61 8.69 -11.68
N SER A 434 16.99 8.10 -10.69
CA SER A 434 16.09 8.75 -9.76
C SER A 434 16.57 8.53 -8.33
N PRO A 435 16.41 9.51 -7.45
CA PRO A 435 16.66 9.30 -6.02
C PRO A 435 15.92 8.06 -5.49
N GLY A 436 14.72 7.77 -5.99
CA GLY A 436 13.92 6.60 -5.62
C GLY A 436 14.65 5.28 -5.79
N SER A 437 15.32 5.08 -6.91
CA SER A 437 16.14 3.90 -7.14
C SER A 437 17.42 3.90 -6.29
N GLY A 438 18.07 5.06 -6.13
CA GLY A 438 19.35 5.17 -5.43
C GLY A 438 19.27 4.87 -3.94
N TYR A 439 18.15 5.13 -3.27
CA TYR A 439 17.95 4.87 -1.84
C TYR A 439 17.18 3.59 -1.54
N ALA A 440 16.84 2.80 -2.56
CA ALA A 440 16.19 1.52 -2.36
C ALA A 440 17.03 0.59 -1.49
N THR A 441 16.39 -0.08 -0.55
CA THR A 441 17.02 -1.03 0.39
C THR A 441 16.74 -2.48 0.01
N SER A 442 15.85 -2.71 -0.96
CA SER A 442 15.54 -4.03 -1.52
C SER A 442 15.45 -3.96 -3.04
N THR A 443 15.44 -5.11 -3.69
CA THR A 443 15.35 -5.26 -5.16
C THR A 443 14.12 -6.04 -5.59
N ASP A 444 13.45 -6.71 -4.64
CA ASP A 444 12.27 -7.53 -4.90
C ASP A 444 11.03 -6.71 -5.28
N TYR A 445 10.16 -7.33 -6.05
CA TYR A 445 8.86 -6.78 -6.38
C TYR A 445 7.83 -7.87 -6.70
N THR A 446 6.55 -7.51 -6.59
CA THR A 446 5.44 -8.42 -6.90
C THR A 446 4.40 -7.69 -7.72
N ASN A 447 4.10 -8.21 -8.91
CA ASN A 447 2.98 -7.76 -9.72
C ASN A 447 1.69 -8.43 -9.20
N TRP A 448 1.04 -7.78 -8.24
CA TRP A 448 -0.23 -8.23 -7.70
C TRP A 448 -1.33 -8.06 -8.74
N LYS A 449 -2.15 -9.11 -8.92
CA LYS A 449 -3.30 -9.16 -9.81
C LYS A 449 -4.56 -8.61 -9.13
N ALA A 450 -5.70 -8.83 -9.75
CA ALA A 450 -6.98 -8.42 -9.20
C ALA A 450 -7.24 -9.05 -7.82
N THR A 451 -7.80 -8.26 -6.91
CA THR A 451 -8.21 -8.70 -5.57
C THR A 451 -9.71 -8.96 -5.55
N ASN A 452 -10.09 -10.14 -5.06
CA ASN A 452 -11.48 -10.52 -4.83
C ASN A 452 -11.75 -10.58 -3.33
N ARG A 453 -12.81 -9.93 -2.88
CA ARG A 453 -13.24 -9.96 -1.48
C ARG A 453 -14.69 -10.40 -1.40
N PHE A 454 -14.96 -11.44 -0.60
CA PHE A 454 -16.29 -11.95 -0.28
C PHE A 454 -16.60 -11.63 1.17
N THR A 455 -17.78 -11.09 1.43
CA THR A 455 -18.16 -10.66 2.77
C THR A 455 -19.52 -11.22 3.18
N LEU A 456 -19.63 -11.56 4.46
CA LEU A 456 -20.89 -11.93 5.12
C LEU A 456 -21.05 -11.08 6.36
N GLY A 457 -22.29 -10.74 6.72
CA GLY A 457 -22.57 -9.93 7.88
C GLY A 457 -23.83 -10.36 8.61
N LEU A 458 -23.81 -10.17 9.93
CA LEU A 458 -24.96 -10.32 10.83
C LEU A 458 -25.15 -9.04 11.59
N GLY A 459 -26.38 -8.54 11.68
CA GLY A 459 -26.75 -7.40 12.51
C GLY A 459 -27.82 -7.80 13.52
N PHE A 460 -27.62 -7.44 14.78
CA PHE A 460 -28.57 -7.71 15.84
C PHE A 460 -28.89 -6.42 16.60
N GLN A 461 -30.17 -6.06 16.63
CA GLN A 461 -30.65 -4.93 17.43
C GLN A 461 -30.97 -5.41 18.84
N ALA A 462 -30.02 -5.23 19.75
CA ALA A 462 -30.17 -5.67 21.15
C ALA A 462 -31.17 -4.81 21.94
N SER A 463 -31.32 -3.54 21.56
CA SER A 463 -32.34 -2.63 22.10
C SER A 463 -32.68 -1.54 21.09
N LYS A 464 -33.62 -0.63 21.41
CA LYS A 464 -33.94 0.52 20.54
C LYS A 464 -32.73 1.41 20.23
N ASN A 465 -31.73 1.38 21.09
CA ASN A 465 -30.55 2.25 21.03
C ASN A 465 -29.24 1.51 20.72
N ILE A 466 -29.18 0.17 20.89
CA ILE A 466 -27.96 -0.62 20.78
C ILE A 466 -28.08 -1.59 19.61
N ASN A 467 -27.12 -1.49 18.69
CA ASN A 467 -26.91 -2.48 17.62
C ASN A 467 -25.55 -3.13 17.77
N LEU A 468 -25.50 -4.43 17.56
CA LEU A 468 -24.30 -5.23 17.43
C LEU A 468 -24.25 -5.78 15.99
N ASP A 469 -23.20 -5.48 15.27
CA ASP A 469 -22.97 -5.98 13.91
C ASP A 469 -21.69 -6.82 13.90
N LEU A 470 -21.73 -7.96 13.21
CA LEU A 470 -20.60 -8.85 12.97
C LEU A 470 -20.37 -8.94 11.48
N ALA A 471 -19.12 -9.01 11.04
CA ALA A 471 -18.76 -9.27 9.65
C ALA A 471 -17.58 -10.25 9.55
N TYR A 472 -17.63 -11.04 8.50
CA TYR A 472 -16.53 -11.86 8.03
C TYR A 472 -16.17 -11.43 6.61
N GLN A 473 -14.88 -11.27 6.35
CA GLN A 473 -14.32 -10.97 5.03
C GLN A 473 -13.24 -11.98 4.68
N TYR A 474 -13.32 -12.55 3.49
CA TYR A 474 -12.25 -13.28 2.83
C TYR A 474 -11.74 -12.48 1.65
N SER A 475 -10.43 -12.31 1.54
CA SER A 475 -9.77 -11.59 0.46
C SER A 475 -8.70 -12.48 -0.17
N HIS A 476 -8.71 -12.57 -1.50
CA HIS A 476 -7.76 -13.35 -2.29
C HIS A 476 -7.13 -12.50 -3.38
N THR A 477 -5.80 -12.56 -3.47
CA THR A 477 -5.01 -11.88 -4.51
C THR A 477 -3.87 -12.80 -4.94
N ASN A 478 -3.73 -13.02 -6.25
CA ASN A 478 -2.57 -13.71 -6.84
C ASN A 478 -1.51 -12.69 -7.24
N GLY A 479 -0.24 -13.11 -7.31
CA GLY A 479 0.86 -12.26 -7.73
C GLY A 479 1.96 -13.02 -8.46
N ASP A 480 2.75 -12.28 -9.18
CA ASP A 480 3.98 -12.71 -9.84
C ASP A 480 5.15 -12.04 -9.12
N PHE A 481 5.87 -12.81 -8.30
CA PHE A 481 7.01 -12.34 -7.52
C PHE A 481 8.31 -12.47 -8.30
N TYR A 482 9.17 -11.45 -8.16
CA TYR A 482 10.52 -11.42 -8.70
C TYR A 482 11.50 -10.95 -7.61
N PRO A 483 12.63 -11.65 -7.39
CA PRO A 483 13.61 -11.23 -6.38
C PRO A 483 14.41 -9.98 -6.78
N PHE A 484 14.50 -9.70 -8.08
CA PHE A 484 15.13 -8.51 -8.66
C PHE A 484 14.72 -8.36 -10.13
N MET A 485 15.06 -7.23 -10.76
CA MET A 485 14.80 -6.98 -12.19
C MET A 485 15.61 -7.89 -13.09
N SER A 486 15.07 -8.23 -14.25
CA SER A 486 15.83 -8.90 -15.32
C SER A 486 16.61 -7.89 -16.13
N TYR A 487 17.80 -8.29 -16.55
CA TYR A 487 18.62 -7.55 -17.52
C TYR A 487 19.01 -8.45 -18.68
N TYR A 488 18.78 -7.97 -19.89
CA TYR A 488 19.21 -8.63 -21.12
C TYR A 488 20.30 -7.78 -21.79
N GLY A 489 21.53 -8.26 -21.79
CA GLY A 489 22.68 -7.57 -22.42
C GLY A 489 22.82 -7.88 -23.90
N ASP A 490 22.93 -9.16 -24.21
CA ASP A 490 23.08 -9.65 -25.58
C ASP A 490 22.80 -11.17 -25.68
N THR A 491 23.23 -11.80 -26.78
CA THR A 491 23.05 -13.24 -26.99
C THR A 491 23.96 -14.13 -26.14
N ASN A 492 24.99 -13.58 -25.48
CA ASN A 492 25.83 -14.33 -24.55
C ASN A 492 25.13 -14.41 -23.18
N PRO A 493 24.81 -15.64 -22.66
CA PRO A 493 24.16 -15.81 -21.37
C PRO A 493 24.91 -15.15 -20.22
N ASP A 494 26.22 -15.03 -20.27
CA ASP A 494 27.04 -14.43 -19.21
C ASP A 494 26.77 -12.93 -19.06
N ASN A 495 26.32 -12.26 -20.12
CA ASN A 495 25.96 -10.85 -20.13
C ASN A 495 24.48 -10.61 -19.71
N ASN A 496 23.76 -11.68 -19.36
CA ASN A 496 22.35 -11.63 -19.03
C ASN A 496 22.12 -11.97 -17.54
N CYS A 497 21.14 -11.30 -16.95
CA CYS A 497 20.64 -11.60 -15.61
C CYS A 497 19.10 -11.68 -15.67
N ILE A 498 18.56 -12.86 -16.05
CA ILE A 498 17.12 -13.03 -16.32
C ILE A 498 16.51 -13.92 -15.27
N VAL A 499 15.51 -13.38 -14.56
CA VAL A 499 14.71 -14.10 -13.57
C VAL A 499 13.30 -14.36 -14.08
N ARG A 500 12.75 -15.49 -13.66
CA ARG A 500 11.36 -15.87 -13.95
C ARG A 500 10.46 -15.56 -12.76
N ALA A 501 9.20 -15.23 -13.06
CA ALA A 501 8.20 -15.02 -12.05
C ALA A 501 7.97 -16.27 -11.19
N THR A 502 7.93 -16.10 -9.88
CA THR A 502 7.43 -17.09 -8.94
C THR A 502 5.99 -16.74 -8.58
N LYS A 503 5.06 -17.70 -8.73
CA LYS A 503 3.66 -17.49 -8.40
C LYS A 503 3.49 -17.44 -6.88
N VAL A 504 2.83 -16.40 -6.40
CA VAL A 504 2.50 -16.20 -4.99
C VAL A 504 1.03 -15.85 -4.83
N SER A 505 0.47 -16.06 -3.65
CA SER A 505 -0.89 -15.64 -3.31
C SER A 505 -0.94 -14.98 -1.94
N HIS A 506 -1.92 -14.10 -1.76
CA HIS A 506 -2.23 -13.49 -0.47
C HIS A 506 -3.70 -13.76 -0.15
N ASP A 507 -3.90 -14.67 0.82
CA ASP A 507 -5.20 -15.10 1.32
C ASP A 507 -5.40 -14.57 2.73
N ARG A 508 -6.27 -13.54 2.86
CA ARG A 508 -6.51 -12.84 4.11
C ARG A 508 -7.95 -13.02 4.57
N ASN A 509 -8.11 -13.31 5.84
CA ASN A 509 -9.40 -13.39 6.50
C ASN A 509 -9.48 -12.30 7.58
N GLN A 510 -10.68 -11.75 7.78
CA GLN A 510 -10.95 -10.80 8.83
C GLN A 510 -12.33 -11.07 9.43
N VAL A 511 -12.38 -11.12 10.75
CA VAL A 511 -13.63 -11.09 11.52
C VAL A 511 -13.65 -9.80 12.32
N MET A 512 -14.77 -9.10 12.28
CA MET A 512 -14.94 -7.84 13.00
C MET A 512 -16.30 -7.72 13.66
N ALA A 513 -16.33 -6.98 14.74
CA ALA A 513 -17.53 -6.64 15.47
C ALA A 513 -17.64 -5.13 15.67
N THR A 514 -18.83 -4.59 15.43
CA THR A 514 -19.18 -3.18 15.68
C THR A 514 -20.25 -3.10 16.72
N LEU A 515 -20.00 -2.30 17.75
CA LEU A 515 -21.01 -1.86 18.69
C LEU A 515 -21.43 -0.42 18.33
N SER A 516 -22.73 -0.22 18.11
CA SER A 516 -23.29 1.11 17.82
C SER A 516 -24.34 1.50 18.86
N TYR A 517 -24.26 2.74 19.32
CA TYR A 517 -25.24 3.34 20.23
C TYR A 517 -25.89 4.57 19.58
N ARG A 518 -27.22 4.63 19.64
CA ARG A 518 -28.06 5.74 19.14
C ARG A 518 -28.71 6.46 20.30
N PHE A 519 -28.56 7.78 20.34
CA PHE A 519 -29.14 8.66 21.34
C PHE A 519 -30.56 9.07 20.99
#